data_ce22512f000685db57798576e54135b4
#
_entry.id   ce22512f000685db57798576e54135b4
#
_cell.length_a   1.000
_cell.length_b   1.000
_cell.length_c   1.000
_cell.angle_alpha   90.00
_cell.angle_beta   90.00
_cell.angle_gamma   90.00
#
_symmetry.space_group_name_H-M   'P 1'
#
loop_
_entity.id
_entity.type
_entity.pdbx_description
1 polymer ?
#
loop_
_entity_poly.entity_id
_entity_poly.type
_entity_poly.pdbx_seq_one_letter_code
_entity_poly.pdbx_strand_id
1 'polypeptide(L)'
;GITVTPERKKNIGFTDSYADVRQVIMVNSNEVKAAGNQPGVIDKFKSCFIDDNRYQYLLQGLGNTLIITFFAIILSVILGTLIAIVRARHERKGDWKIPNMLCQLYLTIMRGTPTMVQLLIIYYVVFASADVNKILVAVIAFGLNLAAYIAEVIRSGIMSVDNGQMEAGRSLGLSYGKTMRLIILPQAFKNVLPAMGNELITLLKETSISGYIGLVDLTKGSDIIRSITYEAMMPLGVVACLYLVLVLRLNAGVRRLEKRLRKSERK
;
A
#
# COMPACT_ATOMS: atom_id res chain seq x y z
N GLY A 1 -5.36 35.35 -10.82
CA GLY A 1 -6.05 36.55 -11.32
C GLY A 1 -7.57 36.38 -11.26
N ILE A 2 -8.31 37.44 -11.05
CA ILE A 2 -9.78 37.41 -11.00
C ILE A 2 -10.30 37.59 -12.42
N THR A 3 -11.11 36.67 -12.90
CA THR A 3 -11.73 36.76 -14.23
C THR A 3 -12.78 37.88 -14.25
N VAL A 4 -12.67 38.80 -15.20
CA VAL A 4 -13.61 39.90 -15.41
C VAL A 4 -14.81 39.39 -16.20
N THR A 5 -15.99 39.31 -15.55
CA THR A 5 -17.24 38.95 -16.22
C THR A 5 -18.16 40.18 -16.34
N PRO A 6 -19.08 40.20 -17.31
CA PRO A 6 -20.04 41.37 -17.46
C PRO A 6 -20.85 41.65 -16.20
N GLU A 7 -21.21 40.61 -15.44
CA GLU A 7 -21.96 40.75 -14.18
C GLU A 7 -21.13 41.39 -13.06
N ARG A 8 -19.85 41.03 -12.98
CA ARG A 8 -18.92 41.61 -12.00
C ARG A 8 -18.56 43.05 -12.30
N LYS A 9 -18.49 43.45 -13.58
CA LYS A 9 -18.25 44.84 -13.99
C LYS A 9 -19.36 45.82 -13.49
N LYS A 10 -20.57 45.32 -13.25
CA LYS A 10 -21.67 46.15 -12.75
C LYS A 10 -21.52 46.56 -11.27
N ASN A 11 -20.85 45.74 -10.48
CA ASN A 11 -20.81 45.86 -9.03
C ASN A 11 -19.42 46.17 -8.46
N ILE A 12 -18.37 46.06 -9.25
CA ILE A 12 -16.98 46.22 -8.81
C ILE A 12 -16.20 46.98 -9.90
N GLY A 13 -15.45 48.03 -9.51
CA GLY A 13 -14.51 48.72 -10.39
C GLY A 13 -13.29 47.84 -10.63
N PHE A 14 -12.97 47.58 -11.89
CA PHE A 14 -11.74 46.91 -12.28
C PHE A 14 -10.74 47.91 -12.82
N THR A 15 -9.45 47.72 -12.51
CA THR A 15 -8.36 48.43 -13.19
C THR A 15 -8.18 47.86 -14.61
N ASP A 16 -7.49 48.61 -15.47
CA ASP A 16 -7.15 48.12 -16.80
C ASP A 16 -6.39 46.79 -16.72
N SER A 17 -6.64 45.92 -17.69
CA SER A 17 -5.96 44.65 -17.77
C SER A 17 -4.48 44.87 -17.97
N TYR A 18 -3.65 44.36 -17.04
CA TYR A 18 -2.19 44.47 -17.14
C TYR A 18 -1.56 43.30 -17.93
N ALA A 19 -2.34 42.27 -18.25
CA ALA A 19 -1.92 41.18 -19.09
C ALA A 19 -3.11 40.50 -19.78
N ASP A 20 -3.04 40.31 -21.09
CA ASP A 20 -3.93 39.41 -21.82
C ASP A 20 -3.38 37.96 -21.74
N VAL A 21 -3.97 37.18 -20.88
CA VAL A 21 -3.62 35.75 -20.78
C VAL A 21 -4.46 34.98 -21.79
N ARG A 22 -3.82 34.55 -22.87
CA ARG A 22 -4.40 33.60 -23.83
C ARG A 22 -3.92 32.21 -23.45
N GLN A 23 -4.83 31.30 -23.22
CA GLN A 23 -4.50 29.87 -23.18
C GLN A 23 -4.26 29.42 -24.63
N VAL A 24 -3.04 29.08 -24.96
CA VAL A 24 -2.67 28.56 -26.27
C VAL A 24 -2.38 27.08 -26.11
N ILE A 25 -3.12 26.23 -26.79
CA ILE A 25 -2.77 24.83 -26.94
C ILE A 25 -1.74 24.75 -28.06
N MET A 26 -0.46 24.52 -27.71
CA MET A 26 0.57 24.25 -28.72
C MET A 26 0.37 22.81 -29.22
N VAL A 27 -0.02 22.66 -30.47
CA VAL A 27 -0.08 21.37 -31.18
C VAL A 27 1.03 21.33 -32.23
N ASN A 28 1.69 20.20 -32.32
CA ASN A 28 2.68 19.98 -33.38
C ASN A 28 1.94 20.00 -34.74
N SER A 29 2.39 20.82 -35.65
CA SER A 29 1.73 20.96 -36.98
C SER A 29 1.70 19.65 -37.78
N ASN A 30 2.63 18.74 -37.49
CA ASN A 30 2.62 17.39 -38.11
C ASN A 30 1.54 16.50 -37.51
N GLU A 31 1.17 16.69 -36.25
CA GLU A 31 0.08 15.96 -35.58
C GLU A 31 -1.31 16.46 -36.06
N VAL A 32 -1.44 17.78 -36.32
CA VAL A 32 -2.70 18.32 -36.87
C VAL A 32 -2.95 17.76 -38.27
N LYS A 33 -1.91 17.57 -39.07
CA LYS A 33 -2.03 16.92 -40.42
C LYS A 33 -2.31 15.42 -40.34
N ALA A 34 -1.84 14.77 -39.25
CA ALA A 34 -2.08 13.35 -39.00
C ALA A 34 -3.42 13.09 -38.30
N ALA A 35 -4.14 14.13 -37.84
CA ALA A 35 -5.43 13.99 -37.13
C ALA A 35 -6.55 13.39 -38.02
N GLY A 36 -6.31 13.26 -39.32
CA GLY A 36 -7.17 12.48 -40.24
C GLY A 36 -7.00 10.95 -40.13
N ASN A 37 -5.87 10.50 -39.55
CA ASN A 37 -5.58 9.07 -39.36
C ASN A 37 -5.23 8.87 -37.91
N GLN A 38 -6.20 8.52 -37.07
CA GLN A 38 -5.90 8.20 -35.65
C GLN A 38 -4.88 7.05 -35.63
N PRO A 39 -3.74 7.20 -34.89
CA PRO A 39 -2.74 6.15 -34.83
C PRO A 39 -3.38 4.87 -34.27
N GLY A 40 -3.11 3.75 -34.97
CA GLY A 40 -3.60 2.44 -34.56
C GLY A 40 -3.19 2.08 -33.12
N VAL A 41 -3.87 1.12 -32.52
CA VAL A 41 -3.54 0.64 -31.15
C VAL A 41 -2.07 0.19 -31.07
N ILE A 42 -1.54 -0.42 -32.13
CA ILE A 42 -0.15 -0.89 -32.20
C ILE A 42 0.82 0.30 -32.21
N ASP A 43 0.52 1.35 -32.99
CA ASP A 43 1.38 2.55 -33.02
C ASP A 43 1.40 3.28 -31.68
N LYS A 44 0.24 3.39 -31.03
CA LYS A 44 0.13 3.92 -29.67
C LYS A 44 0.93 3.09 -28.67
N PHE A 45 0.85 1.78 -28.74
CA PHE A 45 1.63 0.89 -27.90
C PHE A 45 3.13 1.09 -28.09
N LYS A 46 3.58 1.15 -29.36
CA LYS A 46 4.98 1.37 -29.72
C LYS A 46 5.46 2.72 -29.20
N SER A 47 4.72 3.79 -29.43
CA SER A 47 5.08 5.13 -28.95
C SER A 47 5.09 5.25 -27.43
N CYS A 48 4.23 4.52 -26.72
CA CYS A 48 4.20 4.56 -25.26
C CYS A 48 5.34 3.78 -24.62
N PHE A 49 5.75 2.64 -25.18
CA PHE A 49 6.63 1.72 -24.44
C PHE A 49 7.96 1.45 -25.15
N ILE A 50 7.99 1.38 -26.48
CA ILE A 50 9.17 0.96 -27.23
C ILE A 50 10.06 2.17 -27.56
N ASP A 51 9.46 3.25 -28.04
CA ASP A 51 10.18 4.47 -28.36
C ASP A 51 10.90 5.00 -27.11
N ASP A 52 12.15 5.42 -27.25
CA ASP A 52 13.01 5.88 -26.17
C ASP A 52 13.15 4.89 -24.98
N ASN A 53 12.85 3.60 -25.20
CA ASN A 53 12.90 2.57 -24.16
C ASN A 53 12.05 2.89 -22.91
N ARG A 54 10.91 3.54 -23.08
CA ARG A 54 10.06 4.02 -21.97
C ARG A 54 9.53 2.90 -21.07
N TYR A 55 9.49 1.64 -21.55
CA TYR A 55 9.18 0.47 -20.71
C TYR A 55 10.10 0.34 -19.49
N GLN A 56 11.29 0.93 -19.53
CA GLN A 56 12.21 0.93 -18.38
C GLN A 56 11.62 1.62 -17.14
N TYR A 57 10.78 2.65 -17.32
CA TYR A 57 10.07 3.28 -16.18
C TYR A 57 9.14 2.29 -15.48
N LEU A 58 8.48 1.40 -16.23
CA LEU A 58 7.64 0.35 -15.66
C LEU A 58 8.47 -0.73 -14.97
N LEU A 59 9.60 -1.14 -15.56
CA LEU A 59 10.50 -2.14 -14.95
C LEU A 59 11.11 -1.61 -13.65
N GLN A 60 11.59 -0.38 -13.65
CA GLN A 60 12.10 0.28 -12.45
C GLN A 60 11.00 0.40 -11.38
N GLY A 61 9.82 0.87 -11.80
CA GLY A 61 8.67 1.00 -10.92
C GLY A 61 8.23 -0.34 -10.31
N LEU A 62 8.20 -1.40 -11.12
CA LEU A 62 7.91 -2.76 -10.66
C LEU A 62 8.95 -3.24 -9.63
N GLY A 63 10.24 -3.04 -9.92
CA GLY A 63 11.32 -3.38 -9.01
C GLY A 63 11.16 -2.68 -7.66
N ASN A 64 10.96 -1.36 -7.66
CA ASN A 64 10.77 -0.58 -6.44
C ASN A 64 9.51 -1.02 -5.67
N THR A 65 8.39 -1.24 -6.36
CA THR A 65 7.15 -1.74 -5.76
C THR A 65 7.39 -3.07 -5.03
N LEU A 66 8.10 -4.02 -5.66
CA LEU A 66 8.39 -5.32 -5.06
C LEU A 66 9.36 -5.21 -3.87
N ILE A 67 10.40 -4.38 -3.99
CA ILE A 67 11.37 -4.14 -2.91
C ILE A 67 10.67 -3.54 -1.69
N ILE A 68 9.88 -2.48 -1.88
CA ILE A 68 9.13 -1.85 -0.79
C ILE A 68 8.19 -2.86 -0.13
N THR A 69 7.40 -3.59 -0.93
CA THR A 69 6.46 -4.59 -0.41
C THR A 69 7.19 -5.66 0.41
N PHE A 70 8.32 -6.18 -0.08
CA PHE A 70 9.07 -7.23 0.59
C PHE A 70 9.63 -6.78 1.95
N PHE A 71 10.28 -5.62 2.00
CA PHE A 71 10.86 -5.15 3.26
C PHE A 71 9.82 -4.60 4.22
N ALA A 72 8.75 -3.97 3.73
CA ALA A 72 7.67 -3.48 4.58
C ALA A 72 6.90 -4.62 5.25
N ILE A 73 6.65 -5.77 4.56
CA ILE A 73 6.01 -6.93 5.19
C ILE A 73 6.89 -7.54 6.28
N ILE A 74 8.21 -7.63 6.08
CA ILE A 74 9.12 -8.12 7.12
C ILE A 74 9.06 -7.22 8.34
N LEU A 75 9.19 -5.90 8.16
CA LEU A 75 9.10 -4.93 9.24
C LEU A 75 7.77 -5.02 9.97
N SER A 76 6.66 -5.11 9.22
CA SER A 76 5.31 -5.18 9.79
C SER A 76 5.05 -6.46 10.57
N VAL A 77 5.56 -7.61 10.12
CA VAL A 77 5.42 -8.87 10.86
C VAL A 77 6.18 -8.82 12.17
N ILE A 78 7.40 -8.28 12.16
CA ILE A 78 8.20 -8.14 13.40
C ILE A 78 7.48 -7.23 14.40
N LEU A 79 7.16 -6.00 13.99
CA LEU A 79 6.52 -5.02 14.87
C LEU A 79 5.11 -5.43 15.28
N GLY A 80 4.31 -5.93 14.34
CA GLY A 80 2.94 -6.39 14.62
C GLY A 80 2.91 -7.56 15.61
N THR A 81 3.87 -8.48 15.51
CA THR A 81 4.01 -9.59 16.49
C THR A 81 4.37 -9.06 17.87
N LEU A 82 5.31 -8.12 17.97
CA LEU A 82 5.69 -7.50 19.24
C LEU A 82 4.49 -6.80 19.91
N ILE A 83 3.74 -6.02 19.12
CA ILE A 83 2.52 -5.34 19.59
C ILE A 83 1.47 -6.36 20.07
N ALA A 84 1.24 -7.42 19.28
CA ALA A 84 0.29 -8.48 19.64
C ALA A 84 0.68 -9.18 20.94
N ILE A 85 1.97 -9.43 21.18
CA ILE A 85 2.47 -10.03 22.43
C ILE A 85 2.21 -9.10 23.62
N VAL A 86 2.51 -7.79 23.50
CA VAL A 86 2.28 -6.82 24.56
C VAL A 86 0.79 -6.79 24.92
N ARG A 87 -0.09 -6.68 23.94
CA ARG A 87 -1.54 -6.65 24.14
C ARG A 87 -2.08 -7.94 24.74
N ALA A 88 -1.70 -9.08 24.18
CA ALA A 88 -2.11 -10.38 24.69
C ALA A 88 -1.66 -10.62 26.14
N ARG A 89 -0.49 -10.13 26.53
CA ARG A 89 -0.02 -10.22 27.90
C ARG A 89 -0.84 -9.34 28.85
N HIS A 90 -1.17 -8.12 28.44
CA HIS A 90 -1.99 -7.20 29.23
C HIS A 90 -3.39 -7.78 29.48
N GLU A 91 -4.06 -8.26 28.42
CA GLU A 91 -5.39 -8.84 28.48
C GLU A 91 -5.49 -10.03 29.47
N ARG A 92 -4.38 -10.75 29.67
CA ARG A 92 -4.34 -11.95 30.51
C ARG A 92 -3.96 -11.71 31.96
N LYS A 93 -2.99 -10.84 32.19
CA LYS A 93 -2.38 -10.66 33.51
C LYS A 93 -2.73 -9.33 34.15
N GLY A 94 -3.30 -8.39 33.37
CA GLY A 94 -3.54 -7.02 33.81
C GLY A 94 -2.27 -6.20 34.05
N ASP A 95 -1.08 -6.80 33.79
CA ASP A 95 0.20 -6.12 33.85
C ASP A 95 0.49 -5.36 32.54
N TRP A 96 1.61 -4.61 32.47
CA TRP A 96 2.02 -3.86 31.29
C TRP A 96 0.99 -2.81 30.83
N LYS A 97 0.33 -2.13 31.75
CA LYS A 97 -0.70 -1.12 31.43
C LYS A 97 -0.17 -0.01 30.53
N ILE A 98 1.02 0.55 30.84
CA ILE A 98 1.63 1.62 30.04
C ILE A 98 2.02 1.14 28.64
N PRO A 99 2.78 0.04 28.46
CA PRO A 99 3.05 -0.49 27.11
C PRO A 99 1.79 -0.79 26.32
N ASN A 100 0.75 -1.36 26.95
CA ASN A 100 -0.52 -1.61 26.28
C ASN A 100 -1.23 -0.34 25.84
N MET A 101 -1.23 0.70 26.67
CA MET A 101 -1.81 2.01 26.32
C MET A 101 -1.10 2.63 25.11
N LEU A 102 0.23 2.57 25.08
CA LEU A 102 1.01 3.06 23.93
C LEU A 102 0.71 2.25 22.65
N CYS A 103 0.60 0.92 22.78
CA CYS A 103 0.19 0.08 21.65
C CYS A 103 -1.21 0.43 21.16
N GLN A 104 -2.17 0.65 22.06
CA GLN A 104 -3.53 1.04 21.66
C GLN A 104 -3.55 2.40 20.97
N LEU A 105 -2.82 3.39 21.48
CA LEU A 105 -2.70 4.71 20.84
C LEU A 105 -2.12 4.58 19.43
N TYR A 106 -1.04 3.81 19.27
CA TYR A 106 -0.44 3.53 17.98
C TYR A 106 -1.44 2.87 17.01
N LEU A 107 -2.14 1.82 17.43
CA LEU A 107 -3.15 1.14 16.61
C LEU A 107 -4.28 2.09 16.19
N THR A 108 -4.73 2.94 17.12
CA THR A 108 -5.80 3.92 16.84
C THR A 108 -5.35 4.92 15.79
N ILE A 109 -4.13 5.46 15.89
CA ILE A 109 -3.60 6.43 14.93
C ILE A 109 -3.38 5.76 13.57
N MET A 110 -2.66 4.62 13.53
CA MET A 110 -2.29 3.97 12.27
C MET A 110 -3.48 3.41 11.49
N ARG A 111 -4.52 2.95 12.19
CA ARG A 111 -5.73 2.43 11.54
C ARG A 111 -6.82 3.48 11.34
N GLY A 112 -6.72 4.61 12.04
CA GLY A 112 -7.68 5.71 11.97
C GLY A 112 -7.32 6.83 11.00
N THR A 113 -6.12 6.80 10.39
CA THR A 113 -5.67 7.83 9.45
C THR A 113 -5.30 7.22 8.09
N PRO A 114 -5.48 7.97 6.96
CA PRO A 114 -5.17 7.46 5.64
C PRO A 114 -3.67 7.16 5.46
N THR A 115 -3.34 6.02 4.87
CA THR A 115 -1.97 5.57 4.60
C THR A 115 -1.15 6.61 3.82
N MET A 116 -1.78 7.28 2.84
CA MET A 116 -1.14 8.35 2.07
C MET A 116 -0.69 9.52 2.96
N VAL A 117 -1.54 9.95 3.89
CA VAL A 117 -1.22 11.06 4.81
C VAL A 117 -0.06 10.66 5.72
N GLN A 118 -0.04 9.42 6.22
CA GLN A 118 1.07 8.90 7.02
C GLN A 118 2.38 8.90 6.24
N LEU A 119 2.37 8.44 4.98
CA LEU A 119 3.53 8.46 4.10
C LEU A 119 4.08 9.88 3.94
N LEU A 120 3.21 10.86 3.68
CA LEU A 120 3.59 12.27 3.51
C LEU A 120 4.16 12.87 4.81
N ILE A 121 3.55 12.60 5.96
CA ILE A 121 4.05 13.05 7.27
C ILE A 121 5.44 12.45 7.53
N ILE A 122 5.61 11.15 7.32
CA ILE A 122 6.89 10.50 7.57
C ILE A 122 7.96 11.08 6.64
N TYR A 123 7.66 11.30 5.38
CA TYR A 123 8.63 11.82 4.42
C TYR A 123 8.93 13.31 4.63
N TYR A 124 7.90 14.17 4.71
CA TYR A 124 8.08 15.62 4.72
C TYR A 124 8.26 16.24 6.11
N VAL A 125 7.94 15.50 7.18
CA VAL A 125 8.07 16.01 8.56
C VAL A 125 9.14 15.24 9.31
N VAL A 126 9.04 13.91 9.39
CA VAL A 126 9.97 13.10 10.19
C VAL A 126 11.35 13.04 9.55
N PHE A 127 11.42 12.85 8.24
CA PHE A 127 12.68 12.77 7.47
C PHE A 127 13.02 14.04 6.70
N ALA A 128 12.36 15.19 6.99
CA ALA A 128 12.53 16.44 6.26
C ALA A 128 14.01 16.93 6.17
N SER A 129 14.78 16.76 7.24
CA SER A 129 16.15 17.21 7.34
C SER A 129 17.19 16.13 7.07
N ALA A 130 16.77 14.91 6.75
CA ALA A 130 17.64 13.77 6.56
C ALA A 130 17.73 13.40 5.07
N ASP A 131 18.94 13.28 4.55
CA ASP A 131 19.17 12.74 3.20
C ASP A 131 19.01 11.22 3.22
N VAL A 132 17.77 10.76 3.28
CA VAL A 132 17.42 9.34 3.37
C VAL A 132 16.84 8.84 2.06
N ASN A 133 17.24 7.65 1.67
CA ASN A 133 16.70 6.99 0.48
C ASN A 133 15.16 6.86 0.58
N LYS A 134 14.44 7.34 -0.43
CA LYS A 134 12.98 7.32 -0.50
C LYS A 134 12.38 5.92 -0.37
N ILE A 135 13.08 4.88 -0.85
CA ILE A 135 12.66 3.48 -0.69
C ILE A 135 12.63 3.12 0.80
N LEU A 136 13.67 3.50 1.56
CA LEU A 136 13.69 3.23 3.00
C LEU A 136 12.57 3.96 3.74
N VAL A 137 12.31 5.22 3.39
CA VAL A 137 11.18 5.98 3.97
C VAL A 137 9.85 5.30 3.66
N ALA A 138 9.63 4.86 2.43
CA ALA A 138 8.44 4.13 2.02
C ALA A 138 8.31 2.79 2.79
N VAL A 139 9.39 2.02 2.92
CA VAL A 139 9.43 0.78 3.71
C VAL A 139 9.02 1.02 5.16
N ILE A 140 9.55 2.09 5.78
CA ILE A 140 9.20 2.47 7.16
C ILE A 140 7.72 2.86 7.24
N ALA A 141 7.24 3.74 6.36
CA ALA A 141 5.87 4.23 6.38
C ALA A 141 4.85 3.10 6.21
N PHE A 142 4.99 2.29 5.17
CA PHE A 142 4.11 1.16 4.91
C PHE A 142 4.28 0.05 5.94
N GLY A 143 5.50 -0.20 6.40
CA GLY A 143 5.78 -1.19 7.43
C GLY A 143 5.14 -0.84 8.77
N LEU A 144 5.20 0.43 9.19
CA LEU A 144 4.52 0.92 10.38
C LEU A 144 2.99 0.84 10.23
N ASN A 145 2.45 1.28 9.10
CA ASN A 145 1.01 1.19 8.87
C ASN A 145 0.53 -0.27 8.94
N LEU A 146 1.15 -1.15 8.16
CA LEU A 146 0.77 -2.56 8.09
C LEU A 146 0.99 -3.30 9.42
N ALA A 147 1.97 -2.93 10.23
CA ALA A 147 2.21 -3.55 11.55
C ALA A 147 0.99 -3.45 12.47
N ALA A 148 0.21 -2.37 12.35
CA ALA A 148 -1.03 -2.22 13.11
C ALA A 148 -2.11 -3.23 12.68
N TYR A 149 -2.21 -3.52 11.38
CA TYR A 149 -3.14 -4.54 10.86
C TYR A 149 -2.66 -5.95 11.20
N ILE A 150 -1.36 -6.24 11.05
CA ILE A 150 -0.77 -7.54 11.43
C ILE A 150 -0.95 -7.83 12.92
N ALA A 151 -0.78 -6.83 13.79
CA ALA A 151 -1.02 -7.00 15.23
C ALA A 151 -2.46 -7.46 15.51
N GLU A 152 -3.44 -6.88 14.82
CA GLU A 152 -4.83 -7.24 14.98
C GLU A 152 -5.16 -8.61 14.34
N VAL A 153 -4.56 -8.93 13.19
CA VAL A 153 -4.68 -10.27 12.56
C VAL A 153 -4.15 -11.35 13.51
N ILE A 154 -3.01 -11.14 14.13
CA ILE A 154 -2.44 -12.10 15.10
C ILE A 154 -3.35 -12.22 16.32
N ARG A 155 -3.83 -11.09 16.88
CA ARG A 155 -4.73 -11.10 18.02
C ARG A 155 -6.04 -11.85 17.71
N SER A 156 -6.68 -11.53 16.61
CA SER A 156 -7.93 -12.17 16.20
C SER A 156 -7.74 -13.65 15.89
N GLY A 157 -6.60 -14.05 15.31
CA GLY A 157 -6.27 -15.44 15.07
C GLY A 157 -6.09 -16.26 16.35
N ILE A 158 -5.49 -15.66 17.40
CA ILE A 158 -5.39 -16.31 18.72
C ILE A 158 -6.79 -16.45 19.37
N MET A 159 -7.62 -15.42 19.24
CA MET A 159 -8.98 -15.43 19.81
C MET A 159 -9.95 -16.33 19.03
N SER A 160 -9.66 -16.68 17.79
CA SER A 160 -10.50 -17.58 16.99
C SER A 160 -10.38 -19.05 17.40
N VAL A 161 -9.40 -19.41 18.23
CA VAL A 161 -9.27 -20.75 18.78
C VAL A 161 -10.25 -20.92 19.94
N ASP A 162 -11.05 -21.99 19.89
CA ASP A 162 -12.04 -22.31 20.90
C ASP A 162 -11.44 -22.32 22.32
N ASN A 163 -12.12 -21.66 23.27
CA ASN A 163 -11.67 -21.56 24.65
C ASN A 163 -11.59 -22.93 25.33
N GLY A 164 -12.42 -23.88 24.94
CA GLY A 164 -12.37 -25.27 25.43
C GLY A 164 -11.03 -25.93 25.20
N GLN A 165 -10.26 -25.53 24.17
CA GLN A 165 -8.90 -26.03 23.96
C GLN A 165 -7.95 -25.59 25.10
N MET A 166 -8.12 -24.38 25.61
CA MET A 166 -7.36 -23.90 26.77
C MET A 166 -7.77 -24.64 28.02
N GLU A 167 -9.08 -24.83 28.26
CA GLU A 167 -9.62 -25.53 29.40
C GLU A 167 -9.20 -27.02 29.42
N ALA A 168 -9.30 -27.70 28.28
CA ALA A 168 -8.87 -29.09 28.14
C ALA A 168 -7.36 -29.26 28.42
N GLY A 169 -6.52 -28.41 27.85
CA GLY A 169 -5.09 -28.42 28.11
C GLY A 169 -4.75 -28.20 29.59
N ARG A 170 -5.48 -27.30 30.27
CA ARG A 170 -5.33 -27.06 31.70
C ARG A 170 -5.79 -28.23 32.55
N SER A 171 -6.89 -28.90 32.17
CA SER A 171 -7.42 -30.08 32.84
C SER A 171 -6.48 -31.28 32.73
N LEU A 172 -5.70 -31.37 31.66
CA LEU A 172 -4.64 -32.37 31.50
C LEU A 172 -3.33 -31.99 32.27
N GLY A 173 -3.35 -30.97 33.12
CA GLY A 173 -2.21 -30.57 33.97
C GLY A 173 -1.15 -29.72 33.26
N LEU A 174 -1.39 -29.30 32.01
CA LEU A 174 -0.48 -28.40 31.35
C LEU A 174 -0.55 -26.98 31.97
N SER A 175 0.60 -26.35 32.16
CA SER A 175 0.62 -24.95 32.52
C SER A 175 0.05 -24.09 31.41
N TYR A 176 -0.47 -22.90 31.71
CA TYR A 176 -1.02 -21.96 30.73
C TYR A 176 -0.06 -21.73 29.54
N GLY A 177 1.23 -21.49 29.82
CA GLY A 177 2.24 -21.28 28.78
C GLY A 177 2.47 -22.50 27.89
N LYS A 178 2.44 -23.70 28.47
CA LYS A 178 2.54 -24.95 27.68
C LYS A 178 1.31 -25.16 26.82
N THR A 179 0.10 -24.97 27.36
CA THR A 179 -1.16 -25.06 26.61
C THR A 179 -1.16 -24.06 25.44
N MET A 180 -0.76 -22.80 25.71
CA MET A 180 -0.67 -21.77 24.68
C MET A 180 0.30 -22.18 23.57
N ARG A 181 1.52 -22.59 23.92
CA ARG A 181 2.58 -22.90 22.93
C ARG A 181 2.28 -24.17 22.13
N LEU A 182 1.74 -25.19 22.78
CA LEU A 182 1.61 -26.51 22.18
C LEU A 182 0.23 -26.73 21.53
N ILE A 183 -0.81 -26.03 21.98
CA ILE A 183 -2.18 -26.26 21.51
C ILE A 183 -2.73 -25.04 20.79
N ILE A 184 -2.73 -23.84 21.43
CA ILE A 184 -3.40 -22.66 20.89
C ILE A 184 -2.62 -22.03 19.74
N LEU A 185 -1.32 -21.73 19.92
CA LEU A 185 -0.53 -21.06 18.90
C LEU A 185 -0.42 -21.82 17.58
N PRO A 186 -0.25 -23.16 17.55
CA PRO A 186 -0.23 -23.89 16.28
C PRO A 186 -1.57 -23.81 15.50
N GLN A 187 -2.70 -23.79 16.21
CA GLN A 187 -4.02 -23.58 15.61
C GLN A 187 -4.21 -22.14 15.14
N ALA A 188 -3.91 -21.16 16.01
CA ALA A 188 -3.97 -19.75 15.68
C ALA A 188 -3.12 -19.40 14.45
N PHE A 189 -1.92 -19.97 14.34
CA PHE A 189 -1.01 -19.74 13.22
C PHE A 189 -1.62 -20.13 11.86
N LYS A 190 -2.39 -21.23 11.82
CA LYS A 190 -3.11 -21.64 10.61
C LYS A 190 -4.16 -20.64 10.18
N ASN A 191 -4.83 -19.99 11.14
CA ASN A 191 -5.85 -18.97 10.88
C ASN A 191 -5.20 -17.62 10.49
N VAL A 192 -4.06 -17.28 11.10
CA VAL A 192 -3.32 -16.04 10.87
C VAL A 192 -2.66 -16.00 9.48
N LEU A 193 -2.05 -17.10 9.03
CA LEU A 193 -1.27 -17.12 7.79
C LEU A 193 -2.04 -16.71 6.54
N PRO A 194 -3.28 -17.20 6.27
CA PRO A 194 -4.06 -16.74 5.13
C PRO A 194 -4.42 -15.26 5.22
N ALA A 195 -4.77 -14.78 6.42
CA ALA A 195 -5.09 -13.37 6.65
C ALA A 195 -3.86 -12.47 6.40
N MET A 196 -2.67 -12.85 6.88
CA MET A 196 -1.42 -12.15 6.57
C MET A 196 -1.11 -12.14 5.07
N GLY A 197 -1.42 -13.22 4.35
CA GLY A 197 -1.29 -13.28 2.91
C GLY A 197 -2.18 -12.25 2.19
N ASN A 198 -3.39 -12.02 2.68
CA ASN A 198 -4.27 -10.98 2.16
C ASN A 198 -3.76 -9.57 2.47
N GLU A 199 -3.19 -9.35 3.66
CA GLU A 199 -2.55 -8.08 4.01
C GLU A 199 -1.34 -7.77 3.09
N LEU A 200 -0.53 -8.79 2.74
CA LEU A 200 0.55 -8.64 1.75
C LEU A 200 0.02 -8.16 0.39
N ILE A 201 -1.10 -8.73 -0.07
CA ILE A 201 -1.72 -8.33 -1.35
C ILE A 201 -2.26 -6.90 -1.27
N THR A 202 -2.82 -6.50 -0.13
CA THR A 202 -3.28 -5.13 0.11
C THR A 202 -2.11 -4.16 0.09
N LEU A 203 -1.02 -4.46 0.81
CA LEU A 203 0.19 -3.66 0.82
C LEU A 203 0.76 -3.44 -0.59
N LEU A 204 0.85 -4.50 -1.41
CA LEU A 204 1.34 -4.39 -2.79
C LEU A 204 0.57 -3.34 -3.60
N LYS A 205 -0.74 -3.24 -3.40
CA LYS A 205 -1.58 -2.22 -4.08
C LYS A 205 -1.38 -0.84 -3.45
N GLU A 206 -1.24 -0.75 -2.14
CA GLU A 206 -1.04 0.51 -1.42
C GLU A 206 0.29 1.17 -1.76
N THR A 207 1.33 0.41 -2.12
CA THR A 207 2.60 1.01 -2.58
C THR A 207 2.44 1.91 -3.80
N SER A 208 1.32 1.82 -4.54
CA SER A 208 0.99 2.69 -5.69
C SER A 208 0.91 4.19 -5.36
N ILE A 209 0.83 4.56 -4.08
CA ILE A 209 0.85 5.96 -3.63
C ILE A 209 2.28 6.50 -3.40
N SER A 210 3.32 5.67 -3.54
CA SER A 210 4.71 6.10 -3.33
C SER A 210 5.16 7.23 -4.28
N GLY A 211 4.50 7.37 -5.42
CA GLY A 211 4.72 8.44 -6.37
C GLY A 211 4.54 9.85 -5.79
N TYR A 212 3.73 10.01 -4.72
CA TYR A 212 3.50 11.30 -4.05
C TYR A 212 4.73 11.84 -3.31
N ILE A 213 5.68 10.98 -2.95
CA ILE A 213 6.99 11.40 -2.42
C ILE A 213 8.08 11.46 -3.50
N GLY A 214 7.68 11.40 -4.79
CA GLY A 214 8.61 11.41 -5.93
C GLY A 214 9.43 10.12 -6.06
N LEU A 215 8.94 8.99 -5.54
CA LEU A 215 9.50 7.67 -5.77
C LEU A 215 8.86 7.06 -7.02
N VAL A 216 9.67 6.50 -7.92
CA VAL A 216 9.16 5.83 -9.11
C VAL A 216 8.70 4.43 -8.71
N ASP A 217 7.43 4.28 -8.38
CA ASP A 217 6.72 3.00 -8.30
C ASP A 217 6.11 2.63 -9.66
N LEU A 218 5.42 1.51 -9.73
CA LEU A 218 4.80 1.03 -10.97
C LEU A 218 3.76 2.02 -11.52
N THR A 219 3.00 2.70 -10.64
CA THR A 219 1.99 3.70 -11.04
C THR A 219 2.67 4.99 -11.50
N LYS A 220 3.71 5.45 -10.79
CA LYS A 220 4.49 6.63 -11.17
C LYS A 220 5.24 6.42 -12.48
N GLY A 221 5.74 5.21 -12.75
CA GLY A 221 6.32 4.86 -14.04
C GLY A 221 5.34 5.07 -15.21
N SER A 222 4.09 4.65 -15.03
CA SER A 222 3.00 4.93 -15.97
C SER A 222 2.70 6.42 -16.12
N ASP A 223 2.69 7.17 -15.02
CA ASP A 223 2.44 8.61 -15.02
C ASP A 223 3.52 9.39 -15.78
N ILE A 224 4.79 8.96 -15.68
CA ILE A 224 5.89 9.52 -16.47
C ILE A 224 5.65 9.27 -17.96
N ILE A 225 5.31 8.04 -18.36
CA ILE A 225 5.02 7.73 -19.77
C ILE A 225 3.84 8.57 -20.27
N ARG A 226 2.77 8.67 -19.49
CA ARG A 226 1.60 9.50 -19.78
C ARG A 226 1.97 10.97 -20.00
N SER A 227 2.84 11.52 -19.16
CA SER A 227 3.25 12.92 -19.27
C SER A 227 4.11 13.22 -20.50
N ILE A 228 4.85 12.22 -21.01
CA ILE A 228 5.70 12.34 -22.21
C ILE A 228 4.84 12.15 -23.47
N THR A 229 3.95 11.16 -23.47
CA THR A 229 3.20 10.74 -24.67
C THR A 229 1.85 11.42 -24.81
N TYR A 230 1.35 12.09 -23.75
CA TYR A 230 -0.02 12.62 -23.65
C TYR A 230 -1.11 11.56 -23.85
N GLU A 231 -0.74 10.26 -23.81
CA GLU A 231 -1.65 9.13 -23.91
C GLU A 231 -1.85 8.54 -22.51
N ALA A 232 -3.10 8.61 -21.99
CA ALA A 232 -3.38 8.18 -20.61
C ALA A 232 -3.86 6.72 -20.54
N MET A 233 -4.69 6.31 -21.50
CA MET A 233 -5.40 5.03 -21.43
C MET A 233 -4.44 3.84 -21.54
N MET A 234 -3.48 3.92 -22.45
CA MET A 234 -2.56 2.81 -22.73
C MET A 234 -1.61 2.53 -21.55
N PRO A 235 -0.84 3.51 -20.99
CA PRO A 235 0.05 3.26 -19.87
C PRO A 235 -0.69 2.83 -18.61
N LEU A 236 -1.82 3.46 -18.27
CA LEU A 236 -2.62 3.09 -17.11
C LEU A 236 -3.25 1.70 -17.25
N GLY A 237 -3.73 1.36 -18.46
CA GLY A 237 -4.28 0.04 -18.76
C GLY A 237 -3.24 -1.07 -18.58
N VAL A 238 -2.01 -0.87 -19.09
CA VAL A 238 -0.90 -1.82 -18.90
C VAL A 238 -0.55 -1.99 -17.42
N VAL A 239 -0.46 -0.90 -16.67
CA VAL A 239 -0.19 -0.97 -15.22
C VAL A 239 -1.31 -1.67 -14.47
N ALA A 240 -2.58 -1.41 -14.81
CA ALA A 240 -3.71 -2.13 -14.23
C ALA A 240 -3.62 -3.65 -14.48
N CYS A 241 -3.27 -4.04 -15.71
CA CYS A 241 -3.05 -5.45 -16.07
C CYS A 241 -1.86 -6.05 -15.27
N LEU A 242 -0.76 -5.32 -15.13
CA LEU A 242 0.40 -5.78 -14.35
C LEU A 242 0.04 -6.01 -12.87
N TYR A 243 -0.64 -5.05 -12.22
CA TYR A 243 -1.13 -5.24 -10.85
C TYR A 243 -2.10 -6.43 -10.77
N LEU A 244 -3.01 -6.57 -11.72
CA LEU A 244 -3.94 -7.70 -11.74
C LEU A 244 -3.21 -9.04 -11.80
N VAL A 245 -2.22 -9.18 -12.68
CA VAL A 245 -1.41 -10.41 -12.79
C VAL A 245 -0.65 -10.70 -11.50
N LEU A 246 -0.03 -9.68 -10.88
CA LEU A 246 0.66 -9.82 -9.60
C LEU A 246 -0.29 -10.28 -8.49
N VAL A 247 -1.43 -9.63 -8.36
CA VAL A 247 -2.46 -9.96 -7.35
C VAL A 247 -3.02 -11.36 -7.57
N LEU A 248 -3.32 -11.76 -8.81
CA LEU A 248 -3.81 -13.10 -9.11
C LEU A 248 -2.78 -14.18 -8.76
N ARG A 249 -1.50 -13.96 -9.03
CA ARG A 249 -0.42 -14.88 -8.65
C ARG A 249 -0.25 -15.00 -7.15
N LEU A 250 -0.26 -13.88 -6.43
CA LEU A 250 -0.19 -13.88 -4.96
C LEU A 250 -1.42 -14.58 -4.36
N ASN A 251 -2.63 -14.26 -4.83
CA ASN A 251 -3.85 -14.92 -4.38
C ASN A 251 -3.81 -16.46 -4.61
N ALA A 252 -3.28 -16.90 -5.75
CA ALA A 252 -3.12 -18.33 -6.00
C ALA A 252 -2.13 -18.97 -5.02
N GLY A 253 -1.06 -18.26 -4.63
CA GLY A 253 -0.12 -18.67 -3.59
C GLY A 253 -0.79 -18.80 -2.22
N VAL A 254 -1.52 -17.78 -1.79
CA VAL A 254 -2.24 -17.75 -0.51
C VAL A 254 -3.27 -18.89 -0.45
N ARG A 255 -4.08 -19.09 -1.49
CA ARG A 255 -5.06 -20.19 -1.57
C ARG A 255 -4.41 -21.57 -1.52
N ARG A 256 -3.23 -21.75 -2.14
CA ARG A 256 -2.48 -23.03 -2.05
C ARG A 256 -1.98 -23.26 -0.62
N LEU A 257 -1.48 -22.22 0.04
CA LEU A 257 -1.06 -22.29 1.44
C LEU A 257 -2.24 -22.66 2.34
N GLU A 258 -3.37 -21.98 2.22
CA GLU A 258 -4.60 -22.27 2.97
C GLU A 258 -5.05 -23.72 2.80
N LYS A 259 -5.11 -24.22 1.57
CA LYS A 259 -5.48 -25.60 1.29
C LYS A 259 -4.53 -26.61 1.94
N ARG A 260 -3.22 -26.33 2.00
CA ARG A 260 -2.23 -27.19 2.68
C ARG A 260 -2.46 -27.20 4.21
N LEU A 261 -2.73 -26.03 4.80
CA LEU A 261 -2.95 -25.91 6.24
C LEU A 261 -4.23 -26.65 6.66
N ARG A 262 -5.33 -26.50 5.92
CA ARG A 262 -6.62 -27.20 6.20
C ARG A 262 -6.55 -28.72 6.01
N LYS A 263 -5.72 -29.23 5.10
CA LYS A 263 -5.53 -30.69 4.96
C LYS A 263 -4.89 -31.32 6.20
N SER A 264 -4.13 -30.56 6.98
CA SER A 264 -3.53 -31.02 8.23
C SER A 264 -4.54 -31.16 9.39
N GLU A 265 -5.77 -30.70 9.24
CA GLU A 265 -6.84 -30.82 10.25
C GLU A 265 -7.74 -32.05 10.02
N ARG A 266 -7.69 -32.61 8.81
CA ARG A 266 -8.52 -33.80 8.46
C ARG A 266 -7.81 -35.13 8.68
N LYS A 267 -6.58 -35.09 9.18
CA LYS A 267 -5.84 -36.29 9.65
C LYS A 267 -5.74 -36.26 11.16
#